data_bb151888a363eba58da35a72d73aae58
#
_entry.id   bb151888a363eba58da35a72d73aae58
#
_cell.length_a   1.000
_cell.length_b   1.000
_cell.length_c   1.000
_cell.angle_alpha   90.00
_cell.angle_beta   90.00
_cell.angle_gamma   90.00
#
_symmetry.space_group_name_H-M   'P 1'
#
loop_
_entity.id
_entity.type
_entity.pdbx_description
1 polymer ?
#
loop_
_entity_poly.entity_id
_entity_poly.type
_entity_poly.pdbx_seq_one_letter_code
_entity_poly.pdbx_strand_id
1 'polypeptide(L)'
;MDEVIESLALEPDDLVVDATAGLGRDAYLLASLGAEVTLIERSPEIYALLEGGLARASAAGGKTAETVARMTLLFGDAKALLPEWAPEVVLVDPMHPPRGNTALVKKEMRILRAIVGSDSDAGDLMREALAAASKRVVLKYPLRASGMAKLVPPTHQIRGKTTRYDVFMIG
;
A
#
# COMPACT_ATOMS: atom_id res chain seq x y z
N MET A 1 12.84 -2.51 5.20
CA MET A 1 12.62 -2.31 3.75
C MET A 1 12.53 -3.66 3.04
N ASP A 2 13.37 -4.59 3.45
CA ASP A 2 13.38 -5.94 2.86
C ASP A 2 12.12 -6.75 3.19
N GLU A 3 11.48 -6.44 4.32
CA GLU A 3 10.27 -7.16 4.77
C GLU A 3 9.06 -6.95 3.85
N VAL A 4 8.91 -5.77 3.24
CA VAL A 4 7.81 -5.54 2.29
C VAL A 4 8.04 -6.35 1.02
N ILE A 5 9.28 -6.39 0.54
CA ILE A 5 9.66 -7.17 -0.65
C ILE A 5 9.42 -8.67 -0.39
N GLU A 6 9.88 -9.17 0.75
CA GLU A 6 9.69 -10.57 1.16
C GLU A 6 8.20 -10.92 1.27
N SER A 7 7.39 -10.03 1.87
CA SER A 7 5.95 -10.28 2.07
C SER A 7 5.16 -10.33 0.77
N LEU A 8 5.55 -9.52 -0.19
CA LEU A 8 4.89 -9.48 -1.50
C LEU A 8 5.35 -10.63 -2.41
N ALA A 9 6.59 -11.12 -2.23
CA ALA A 9 7.20 -12.23 -2.97
C ALA A 9 6.81 -12.20 -4.46
N LEU A 10 7.08 -11.05 -5.10
CA LEU A 10 6.65 -10.77 -6.46
C LEU A 10 7.37 -11.67 -7.47
N GLU A 11 6.61 -12.11 -8.45
CA GLU A 11 7.11 -12.73 -9.66
C GLU A 11 7.20 -11.69 -10.78
N PRO A 12 8.03 -11.92 -11.82
CA PRO A 12 8.02 -11.07 -13.00
C PRO A 12 6.61 -10.93 -13.56
N ASP A 13 6.23 -9.72 -13.93
CA ASP A 13 4.92 -9.36 -14.51
C ASP A 13 3.70 -9.48 -13.58
N ASP A 14 3.90 -9.67 -12.27
CA ASP A 14 2.80 -9.58 -11.32
C ASP A 14 2.14 -8.19 -11.38
N LEU A 15 0.81 -8.18 -11.50
CA LEU A 15 0.01 -6.98 -11.35
C LEU A 15 -0.19 -6.68 -9.85
N VAL A 16 0.50 -5.66 -9.40
CA VAL A 16 0.43 -5.22 -8.00
C VAL A 16 -0.49 -4.02 -7.88
N VAL A 17 -1.43 -4.06 -6.94
CA VAL A 17 -2.22 -2.90 -6.55
C VAL A 17 -1.83 -2.47 -5.14
N ASP A 18 -1.35 -1.23 -5.01
CA ASP A 18 -1.26 -0.54 -3.73
C ASP A 18 -2.61 0.16 -3.47
N ALA A 19 -3.43 -0.45 -2.62
CA ALA A 19 -4.79 0.00 -2.34
C ALA A 19 -4.86 1.23 -1.40
N THR A 20 -3.70 1.67 -0.90
CA THR A 20 -3.55 2.76 0.08
C THR A 20 -2.34 3.61 -0.25
N ALA A 21 -2.27 4.12 -1.46
CA ALA A 21 -1.05 4.66 -2.07
C ALA A 21 -0.31 5.72 -1.24
N GLY A 22 -1.02 6.63 -0.56
CA GLY A 22 -0.41 7.67 0.24
C GLY A 22 0.61 8.48 -0.57
N LEU A 23 1.86 8.55 -0.11
CA LEU A 23 2.95 9.22 -0.85
C LEU A 23 3.68 8.30 -1.85
N GLY A 24 3.18 7.11 -2.10
CA GLY A 24 3.70 6.20 -3.12
C GLY A 24 5.07 5.58 -2.83
N ARG A 25 5.52 5.55 -1.56
CA ARG A 25 6.87 5.07 -1.20
C ARG A 25 7.06 3.57 -1.43
N ASP A 26 6.11 2.77 -0.95
CA ASP A 26 6.18 1.33 -1.13
C ASP A 26 6.00 0.98 -2.61
N ALA A 27 5.06 1.63 -3.30
CA ALA A 27 4.86 1.47 -4.74
C ALA A 27 6.11 1.84 -5.57
N TYR A 28 6.80 2.94 -5.23
CA TYR A 28 8.04 3.32 -5.90
C TYR A 28 9.15 2.28 -5.69
N LEU A 29 9.27 1.74 -4.48
CA LEU A 29 10.22 0.67 -4.19
C LEU A 29 9.93 -0.55 -5.06
N LEU A 30 8.69 -1.00 -5.13
CA LEU A 30 8.28 -2.16 -5.95
C LEU A 30 8.52 -1.92 -7.43
N ALA A 31 8.17 -0.76 -7.94
CA ALA A 31 8.42 -0.36 -9.33
C ALA A 31 9.93 -0.31 -9.65
N SER A 32 10.76 0.11 -8.68
CA SER A 32 12.23 0.13 -8.87
C SER A 32 12.85 -1.27 -8.97
N LEU A 33 12.13 -2.28 -8.51
CA LEU A 33 12.49 -3.70 -8.63
C LEU A 33 11.90 -4.37 -9.88
N GLY A 34 11.14 -3.63 -10.67
CA GLY A 34 10.60 -4.08 -11.95
C GLY A 34 9.11 -4.40 -11.96
N ALA A 35 8.40 -4.30 -10.83
CA ALA A 35 6.96 -4.55 -10.79
C ALA A 35 6.16 -3.46 -11.50
N GLU A 36 5.05 -3.85 -12.13
CA GLU A 36 3.99 -2.94 -12.57
C GLU A 36 3.05 -2.68 -11.40
N VAL A 37 2.95 -1.43 -10.98
CA VAL A 37 2.21 -1.05 -9.77
C VAL A 37 1.09 -0.06 -10.08
N THR A 38 -0.14 -0.45 -9.77
CA THR A 38 -1.28 0.46 -9.76
C THR A 38 -1.48 1.02 -8.35
N LEU A 39 -1.49 2.34 -8.23
CA LEU A 39 -1.68 3.05 -6.97
C LEU A 39 -3.09 3.61 -6.91
N ILE A 40 -3.82 3.34 -5.84
CA ILE A 40 -5.16 3.89 -5.62
C ILE A 40 -5.12 4.84 -4.44
N GLU A 41 -5.55 6.08 -4.65
CA GLU A 41 -5.63 7.09 -3.60
C GLU A 41 -7.01 7.77 -3.63
N ARG A 42 -7.67 7.80 -2.46
CA ARG A 42 -9.02 8.37 -2.30
C ARG A 42 -9.04 9.82 -1.83
N SER A 43 -7.97 10.28 -1.17
CA SER A 43 -7.86 11.69 -0.76
C SER A 43 -7.46 12.55 -1.95
N PRO A 44 -8.28 13.54 -2.35
CA PRO A 44 -7.95 14.41 -3.48
C PRO A 44 -6.67 15.21 -3.24
N GLU A 45 -6.37 15.58 -2.00
CA GLU A 45 -5.16 16.33 -1.64
C GLU A 45 -3.91 15.46 -1.79
N ILE A 46 -3.96 14.22 -1.31
CA ILE A 46 -2.84 13.28 -1.42
C ILE A 46 -2.65 12.84 -2.87
N TYR A 47 -3.74 12.57 -3.59
CA TYR A 47 -3.71 12.26 -5.01
C TYR A 47 -2.98 13.36 -5.80
N ALA A 48 -3.34 14.63 -5.59
CA ALA A 48 -2.72 15.75 -6.29
C ALA A 48 -1.21 15.88 -5.97
N LEU A 49 -0.82 15.66 -4.70
CA LEU A 49 0.59 15.66 -4.30
C LEU A 49 1.37 14.52 -4.97
N LEU A 50 0.80 13.34 -5.00
CA LEU A 50 1.42 12.16 -5.62
C LEU A 50 1.51 12.30 -7.13
N GLU A 51 0.44 12.75 -7.79
CA GLU A 51 0.41 13.04 -9.23
C GLU A 51 1.51 14.05 -9.62
N GLY A 52 1.61 15.15 -8.88
CA GLY A 52 2.67 16.14 -9.09
C GLY A 52 4.07 15.58 -8.83
N GLY A 53 4.21 14.68 -7.85
CA GLY A 53 5.46 13.97 -7.57
C GLY A 53 5.89 13.06 -8.71
N LEU A 54 4.96 12.26 -9.23
CA LEU A 54 5.20 11.37 -10.37
C LEU A 54 5.55 12.14 -11.65
N ALA A 55 4.86 13.25 -11.91
CA ALA A 55 5.17 14.13 -13.06
C ALA A 55 6.60 14.68 -12.97
N ARG A 56 7.02 15.19 -11.81
CA ARG A 56 8.40 15.65 -11.60
C ARG A 56 9.44 14.54 -11.74
N ALA A 57 9.15 13.35 -11.22
CA ALA A 57 10.01 12.18 -11.33
C ALA A 57 10.17 11.74 -12.78
N SER A 58 9.08 11.74 -13.55
CA SER A 58 9.12 11.46 -15.00
C SER A 58 9.95 12.47 -15.76
N ALA A 59 9.80 13.77 -15.44
CA ALA A 59 10.56 14.85 -16.08
C ALA A 59 12.07 14.85 -15.72
N ALA A 60 12.44 14.25 -14.58
CA ALA A 60 13.84 14.15 -14.15
C ALA A 60 14.68 13.24 -15.05
N GLY A 61 14.05 12.33 -15.79
CA GLY A 61 14.75 11.39 -16.67
C GLY A 61 15.48 10.27 -15.95
N GLY A 62 16.21 9.47 -16.70
CA GLY A 62 17.05 8.38 -16.18
C GLY A 62 16.27 7.32 -15.42
N LYS A 63 16.94 6.65 -14.49
CA LYS A 63 16.37 5.55 -13.70
C LYS A 63 15.08 5.93 -12.94
N THR A 64 14.98 7.17 -12.49
CA THR A 64 13.77 7.66 -11.79
C THR A 64 12.56 7.66 -12.73
N ALA A 65 12.72 8.19 -13.94
CA ALA A 65 11.65 8.19 -14.95
C ALA A 65 11.27 6.75 -15.37
N GLU A 66 12.26 5.87 -15.54
CA GLU A 66 12.03 4.45 -15.85
C GLU A 66 11.24 3.75 -14.74
N THR A 67 11.52 4.08 -13.47
CA THR A 67 10.78 3.53 -12.33
C THR A 67 9.34 4.00 -12.33
N VAL A 68 9.09 5.31 -12.42
CA VAL A 68 7.71 5.83 -12.36
C VAL A 68 6.89 5.51 -13.61
N ALA A 69 7.53 5.15 -14.72
CA ALA A 69 6.83 4.66 -15.91
C ALA A 69 6.08 3.33 -15.66
N ARG A 70 6.47 2.57 -14.61
CA ARG A 70 5.77 1.36 -14.16
C ARG A 70 4.67 1.63 -13.13
N MET A 71 4.41 2.89 -12.82
CA MET A 71 3.45 3.29 -11.80
C MET A 71 2.23 3.95 -12.44
N THR A 72 1.06 3.38 -12.22
CA THR A 72 -0.23 3.95 -12.70
C THR A 72 -1.03 4.44 -11.51
N LEU A 73 -1.32 5.75 -11.45
CA LEU A 73 -2.07 6.35 -10.36
C LEU A 73 -3.55 6.49 -10.72
N LEU A 74 -4.42 6.02 -9.83
CA LEU A 74 -5.88 6.12 -9.93
C LEU A 74 -6.45 6.91 -8.75
N PHE A 75 -7.36 7.82 -9.06
CA PHE A 75 -8.16 8.50 -8.05
C PHE A 75 -9.43 7.72 -7.76
N GLY A 76 -9.66 7.36 -6.50
CA GLY A 76 -10.90 6.72 -6.08
C GLY A 76 -10.78 5.90 -4.81
N ASP A 77 -11.88 5.25 -4.47
CA ASP A 77 -11.93 4.30 -3.34
C ASP A 77 -11.52 2.91 -3.84
N ALA A 78 -10.47 2.36 -3.25
CA ALA A 78 -9.97 1.03 -3.61
C ALA A 78 -11.03 -0.07 -3.44
N LYS A 79 -11.96 0.07 -2.51
CA LYS A 79 -13.08 -0.88 -2.34
C LYS A 79 -13.96 -0.99 -3.59
N ALA A 80 -14.13 0.12 -4.30
CA ALA A 80 -14.91 0.15 -5.53
C ALA A 80 -14.09 -0.29 -6.76
N LEU A 81 -12.79 0.02 -6.78
CA LEU A 81 -11.94 -0.22 -7.94
C LEU A 81 -11.32 -1.62 -8.01
N LEU A 82 -10.97 -2.22 -6.86
CA LEU A 82 -10.33 -3.53 -6.81
C LEU A 82 -11.07 -4.64 -7.58
N PRO A 83 -12.41 -4.76 -7.49
CA PRO A 83 -13.14 -5.80 -8.23
C PRO A 83 -13.01 -5.70 -9.76
N GLU A 84 -12.76 -4.50 -10.28
CA GLU A 84 -12.61 -4.26 -11.73
C GLU A 84 -11.22 -4.60 -12.26
N TRP A 85 -10.21 -4.63 -11.37
CA TRP A 85 -8.81 -4.80 -11.75
C TRP A 85 -8.28 -6.23 -11.63
N ALA A 86 -8.93 -7.08 -10.85
CA ALA A 86 -8.54 -8.48 -10.61
C ALA A 86 -7.01 -8.67 -10.44
N PRO A 87 -6.37 -7.99 -9.46
CA PRO A 87 -4.92 -8.00 -9.29
C PRO A 87 -4.42 -9.38 -8.83
N GLU A 88 -3.16 -9.70 -9.11
CA GLU A 88 -2.50 -10.85 -8.48
C GLU A 88 -2.15 -10.57 -7.02
N VAL A 89 -1.63 -9.39 -6.75
CA VAL A 89 -1.13 -9.01 -5.43
C VAL A 89 -1.73 -7.67 -5.01
N VAL A 90 -2.26 -7.59 -3.79
CA VAL A 90 -2.76 -6.34 -3.20
C VAL A 90 -1.97 -6.02 -1.95
N LEU A 91 -1.43 -4.80 -1.89
CA LEU A 91 -0.83 -4.21 -0.69
C LEU A 91 -1.85 -3.27 -0.04
N VAL A 92 -2.04 -3.43 1.27
CA VAL A 92 -2.90 -2.59 2.10
C VAL A 92 -2.10 -2.06 3.28
N ASP A 93 -1.96 -0.73 3.39
CA ASP A 93 -1.30 -0.04 4.50
C ASP A 93 -2.24 1.04 5.06
N PRO A 94 -3.28 0.66 5.81
CA PRO A 94 -4.28 1.61 6.29
C PRO A 94 -3.68 2.56 7.34
N MET A 95 -4.17 3.80 7.36
CA MET A 95 -3.82 4.79 8.36
C MET A 95 -4.32 4.37 9.74
N HIS A 96 -3.41 3.97 10.62
CA HIS A 96 -3.74 3.68 12.02
C HIS A 96 -3.80 4.95 12.85
N PRO A 97 -4.73 5.04 13.82
CA PRO A 97 -4.72 6.13 14.78
C PRO A 97 -3.39 6.16 15.54
N PRO A 98 -2.87 7.35 15.90
CA PRO A 98 -1.64 7.47 16.66
C PRO A 98 -1.81 6.79 18.02
N ARG A 99 -0.96 5.82 18.33
CA ARG A 99 -0.82 5.29 19.69
C ARG A 99 0.00 6.29 20.50
N GLY A 100 -0.48 6.62 21.71
CA GLY A 100 0.09 7.65 22.57
C GLY A 100 1.62 7.61 22.65
N ASN A 101 2.22 8.77 22.75
CA ASN A 101 3.61 9.08 23.10
C ASN A 101 4.71 8.17 22.53
N THR A 102 4.78 7.96 21.24
CA THR A 102 6.00 7.51 20.59
C THR A 102 6.64 8.69 19.87
N ALA A 103 7.79 9.08 20.39
CA ALA A 103 8.66 10.09 19.83
C ALA A 103 8.88 9.86 18.32
N LEU A 104 8.87 10.97 17.54
CA LEU A 104 9.36 11.04 16.17
C LEU A 104 8.57 10.27 15.11
N VAL A 105 7.25 10.46 15.06
CA VAL A 105 6.55 10.31 13.79
C VAL A 105 7.11 11.37 12.85
N LYS A 106 7.68 10.95 11.71
CA LYS A 106 8.24 11.85 10.70
C LYS A 106 7.21 12.95 10.38
N LYS A 107 7.68 14.18 10.22
CA LYS A 107 6.83 15.37 9.97
C LYS A 107 5.79 15.12 8.87
N GLU A 108 6.20 14.44 7.80
CA GLU A 108 5.35 14.09 6.67
C GLU A 108 4.17 13.20 7.06
N MET A 109 4.41 12.19 7.92
CA MET A 109 3.33 11.29 8.40
C MET A 109 2.37 12.01 9.33
N ARG A 110 2.83 13.02 10.07
CA ARG A 110 1.94 13.86 10.89
C ARG A 110 1.02 14.71 10.01
N ILE A 111 1.57 15.29 8.95
CA ILE A 111 0.79 16.06 7.98
C ILE A 111 -0.23 15.18 7.26
N LEU A 112 0.19 14.01 6.78
CA LEU A 112 -0.69 13.03 6.15
C LEU A 112 -1.86 12.65 7.06
N ARG A 113 -1.59 12.30 8.33
CA ARG A 113 -2.63 11.95 9.30
C ARG A 113 -3.58 13.10 9.60
N ALA A 114 -3.07 14.35 9.60
CA ALA A 114 -3.90 15.52 9.80
C ALA A 114 -4.87 15.76 8.63
N ILE A 115 -4.47 15.40 7.41
CA ILE A 115 -5.30 15.55 6.20
C ILE A 115 -6.27 14.38 6.05
N VAL A 116 -5.80 13.15 6.16
CA VAL A 116 -6.56 11.93 5.83
C VAL A 116 -7.33 11.36 7.02
N GLY A 117 -6.87 11.59 8.24
CA GLY A 117 -7.45 10.97 9.44
C GLY A 117 -7.05 9.50 9.60
N SER A 118 -7.92 8.70 10.24
CA SER A 118 -7.76 7.25 10.40
C SER A 118 -8.70 6.51 9.46
N ASP A 119 -8.25 5.37 8.92
CA ASP A 119 -9.05 4.51 8.08
C ASP A 119 -9.98 3.64 8.93
N SER A 120 -11.16 4.16 9.25
CA SER A 120 -12.18 3.42 10.02
C SER A 120 -12.78 2.23 9.25
N ASP A 121 -12.64 2.21 7.94
CA ASP A 121 -13.15 1.20 7.01
C ASP A 121 -12.08 0.22 6.50
N ALA A 122 -10.93 0.16 7.17
CA ALA A 122 -9.83 -0.73 6.79
C ALA A 122 -10.23 -2.21 6.74
N GLY A 123 -11.16 -2.64 7.60
CA GLY A 123 -11.71 -4.00 7.56
C GLY A 123 -12.53 -4.29 6.31
N ASP A 124 -13.28 -3.30 5.81
CA ASP A 124 -14.04 -3.41 4.55
C ASP A 124 -13.08 -3.48 3.37
N LEU A 125 -12.07 -2.61 3.35
CA LEU A 125 -11.03 -2.63 2.32
C LEU A 125 -10.31 -4.00 2.26
N MET A 126 -9.98 -4.57 3.42
CA MET A 126 -9.35 -5.89 3.47
C MET A 126 -10.25 -6.99 2.92
N ARG A 127 -11.57 -6.95 3.16
CA ARG A 127 -12.51 -7.92 2.57
C ARG A 127 -12.55 -7.83 1.04
N GLU A 128 -12.61 -6.61 0.51
CA GLU A 128 -12.56 -6.40 -0.94
C GLU A 128 -11.22 -6.83 -1.55
N ALA A 129 -10.10 -6.52 -0.88
CA ALA A 129 -8.78 -6.96 -1.32
C ALA A 129 -8.67 -8.50 -1.37
N LEU A 130 -9.14 -9.19 -0.32
CA LEU A 130 -9.14 -10.66 -0.26
C LEU A 130 -10.04 -11.29 -1.31
N ALA A 131 -11.14 -10.63 -1.69
CA ALA A 131 -12.03 -11.09 -2.74
C ALA A 131 -11.49 -10.86 -4.15
N ALA A 132 -10.71 -9.79 -4.35
CA ALA A 132 -10.23 -9.37 -5.67
C ALA A 132 -8.89 -10.00 -6.06
N ALA A 133 -7.98 -10.22 -5.10
CA ALA A 133 -6.65 -10.74 -5.38
C ALA A 133 -6.69 -12.21 -5.80
N SER A 134 -5.83 -12.58 -6.77
CA SER A 134 -5.73 -13.97 -7.22
C SER A 134 -4.58 -14.76 -6.60
N LYS A 135 -3.54 -14.09 -6.10
CA LYS A 135 -2.37 -14.76 -5.47
C LYS A 135 -2.27 -14.47 -3.99
N ARG A 136 -2.26 -13.19 -3.59
CA ARG A 136 -2.10 -12.80 -2.18
C ARG A 136 -2.54 -11.37 -1.86
N VAL A 137 -2.85 -11.17 -0.60
CA VAL A 137 -3.02 -9.84 0.00
C VAL A 137 -1.99 -9.68 1.11
N VAL A 138 -1.36 -8.52 1.19
CA VAL A 138 -0.41 -8.16 2.23
C VAL A 138 -0.93 -6.95 2.99
N LEU A 139 -1.16 -7.14 4.28
CA LEU A 139 -1.56 -6.08 5.20
C LEU A 139 -0.36 -5.62 6.03
N LYS A 140 0.04 -4.39 5.83
CA LYS A 140 1.06 -3.74 6.66
C LYS A 140 0.43 -3.22 7.94
N TYR A 141 0.94 -3.67 9.07
CA TYR A 141 0.34 -3.41 10.37
C TYR A 141 1.38 -3.09 11.44
N PRO A 142 1.06 -2.30 12.48
CA PRO A 142 1.97 -2.09 13.59
C PRO A 142 2.29 -3.41 14.30
N LEU A 143 3.56 -3.66 14.60
CA LEU A 143 4.04 -4.95 15.13
C LEU A 143 3.25 -5.46 16.34
N ARG A 144 2.87 -4.55 17.26
CA ARG A 144 2.19 -4.88 18.51
C ARG A 144 0.68 -4.65 18.47
N ALA A 145 0.10 -4.35 17.31
CA ALA A 145 -1.33 -4.20 17.20
C ALA A 145 -2.02 -5.57 17.24
N SER A 146 -3.16 -5.65 17.90
CA SER A 146 -4.09 -6.78 17.72
C SER A 146 -4.53 -6.85 16.26
N GLY A 147 -4.79 -8.04 15.74
CA GLY A 147 -5.32 -8.21 14.38
C GLY A 147 -6.65 -7.47 14.18
N MET A 148 -7.04 -7.27 12.93
CA MET A 148 -8.35 -6.71 12.62
C MET A 148 -9.45 -7.66 13.08
N ALA A 149 -10.44 -7.11 13.81
CA ALA A 149 -11.60 -7.88 14.22
C ALA A 149 -12.36 -8.43 13.00
N LYS A 150 -12.80 -9.68 13.08
CA LYS A 150 -13.57 -10.37 12.03
C LYS A 150 -12.82 -10.64 10.71
N LEU A 151 -11.51 -10.47 10.68
CA LEU A 151 -10.70 -10.89 9.55
C LEU A 151 -10.22 -12.33 9.77
N VAL A 152 -10.12 -13.09 8.69
CA VAL A 152 -9.47 -14.41 8.73
C VAL A 152 -8.02 -14.26 9.19
N PRO A 153 -7.45 -15.27 9.89
CA PRO A 153 -6.04 -15.20 10.26
C PRO A 153 -5.15 -15.19 9.02
N PRO A 154 -4.01 -14.47 9.05
CA PRO A 154 -3.06 -14.52 7.95
C PRO A 154 -2.44 -15.92 7.80
N THR A 155 -2.07 -16.27 6.58
CA THR A 155 -1.36 -17.53 6.29
C THR A 155 -0.01 -17.56 6.99
N HIS A 156 0.71 -16.44 6.99
CA HIS A 156 1.95 -16.23 7.74
C HIS A 156 2.21 -14.74 7.98
N GLN A 157 3.21 -14.44 8.80
CA GLN A 157 3.59 -13.07 9.14
C GLN A 157 5.09 -12.87 8.96
N ILE A 158 5.47 -11.74 8.38
CA ILE A 158 6.85 -11.25 8.35
C ILE A 158 6.95 -10.08 9.30
N ARG A 159 7.89 -10.15 10.23
CA ARG A 159 8.00 -9.18 11.33
C ARG A 159 9.28 -8.35 11.20
N GLY A 160 9.10 -7.05 11.01
CA GLY A 160 10.17 -6.06 11.10
C GLY A 160 10.34 -5.53 12.53
N LYS A 161 11.09 -4.45 12.68
CA LYS A 161 11.38 -3.82 13.98
C LYS A 161 10.16 -3.16 14.63
N THR A 162 9.33 -2.48 13.84
CA THR A 162 8.17 -1.71 14.31
C THR A 162 6.88 -2.07 13.60
N THR A 163 6.99 -2.78 12.50
CA THR A 163 5.91 -3.14 11.57
C THR A 163 5.90 -4.64 11.38
N ARG A 164 4.74 -5.22 11.11
CA ARG A 164 4.60 -6.57 10.59
C ARG A 164 3.82 -6.53 9.28
N TYR A 165 4.03 -7.54 8.48
CA TYR A 165 3.29 -7.79 7.25
C TYR A 165 2.51 -9.09 7.43
N ASP A 166 1.20 -8.97 7.51
CA ASP A 166 0.28 -10.10 7.58
C ASP A 166 -0.03 -10.54 6.14
N VAL A 167 0.41 -11.74 5.77
CA VAL A 167 0.28 -12.27 4.41
C VAL A 167 -0.87 -13.27 4.34
N PHE A 168 -1.78 -13.04 3.42
CA PHE A 168 -2.93 -13.87 3.13
C PHE A 168 -2.75 -14.47 1.74
N MET A 169 -2.46 -15.75 1.67
CA MET A 169 -2.38 -16.47 0.40
C MET A 169 -3.80 -16.79 -0.08
N ILE A 170 -4.03 -16.53 -1.37
CA ILE A 170 -5.30 -16.85 -2.02
C ILE A 170 -5.11 -18.19 -2.73
N GLY A 171 -5.93 -19.14 -2.38
CA GLY A 171 -5.89 -20.51 -2.93
C GLY A 171 -6.87 -20.71 -4.07
#